data_bec01921e631250d3fa19b554c06e908
#
_entry.id   bec01921e631250d3fa19b554c06e908
#
_cell.length_a   1.000
_cell.length_b   1.000
_cell.length_c   1.000
_cell.angle_alpha   90.00
_cell.angle_beta   90.00
_cell.angle_gamma   90.00
#
_symmetry.space_group_name_H-M   'P 1'
#
loop_
_entity.id
_entity.type
_entity.pdbx_description
1 polymer ?
#
loop_
_entity_poly.entity_id
_entity_poly.type
_entity_poly.pdbx_seq_one_letter_code
_entity_poly.pdbx_strand_id
1 'polypeptide(L)'
;MKPFAMLFLAAVLYSGFVFPRPMQQTEADAERYIIECEGQWAASSASGDTTALQRFLADDFLGVDPDGSMYNKEGAISETKTGPKTFVSNHTNEVNVRFYGDTAVAQGSESWERRSGQPRYGRYVWTDTWVRRDGNWQIVAAEDVEVAEKAPTK
;
A
#
# COMPACT_ATOMS: atom_id res chain seq x y z
N MET A 1 -30.84 75.14 15.75
CA MET A 1 -29.78 74.58 14.96
C MET A 1 -29.59 73.14 15.44
N LYS A 2 -29.94 72.09 14.61
CA LYS A 2 -29.78 70.70 14.95
C LYS A 2 -28.57 70.16 14.15
N PRO A 3 -27.61 69.47 14.72
CA PRO A 3 -26.50 68.86 13.95
C PRO A 3 -26.95 67.55 13.24
N PHE A 4 -26.67 67.46 11.96
CA PHE A 4 -26.83 66.27 11.13
C PHE A 4 -25.70 65.32 11.46
N ALA A 5 -26.01 64.14 11.97
CA ALA A 5 -25.03 63.02 12.12
C ALA A 5 -24.93 62.31 10.83
N MET A 6 -23.76 62.34 10.22
CA MET A 6 -23.42 61.66 8.98
C MET A 6 -22.91 60.23 9.33
N LEU A 7 -23.71 59.21 9.01
CA LEU A 7 -23.38 57.82 9.27
C LEU A 7 -22.52 57.32 8.10
N PHE A 8 -21.21 57.06 8.35
CA PHE A 8 -20.33 56.41 7.38
C PHE A 8 -20.53 54.88 7.46
N LEU A 9 -21.11 54.32 6.40
CA LEU A 9 -21.23 52.87 6.22
C LEU A 9 -19.92 52.34 5.60
N ALA A 10 -19.05 51.70 6.40
CA ALA A 10 -17.86 51.07 5.92
C ALA A 10 -18.22 49.69 5.32
N ALA A 11 -18.21 49.58 4.00
CA ALA A 11 -18.36 48.30 3.31
C ALA A 11 -17.03 47.52 3.39
N VAL A 12 -16.99 46.46 4.22
CA VAL A 12 -15.87 45.53 4.28
C VAL A 12 -16.00 44.55 3.10
N LEU A 13 -15.17 44.76 2.06
CA LEU A 13 -15.05 43.83 0.95
C LEU A 13 -14.26 42.60 1.43
N TYR A 14 -14.95 41.52 1.73
CA TYR A 14 -14.35 40.21 1.97
C TYR A 14 -13.85 39.65 0.62
N SER A 15 -12.59 39.88 0.32
CA SER A 15 -11.90 39.18 -0.80
C SER A 15 -11.69 37.75 -0.37
N GLY A 16 -12.60 36.84 -0.74
CA GLY A 16 -12.45 35.41 -0.52
C GLY A 16 -11.26 34.89 -1.31
N PHE A 17 -10.12 34.64 -0.65
CA PHE A 17 -9.04 33.89 -1.21
C PHE A 17 -9.52 32.44 -1.43
N VAL A 18 -9.84 32.10 -2.67
CA VAL A 18 -10.08 30.71 -3.07
C VAL A 18 -8.71 30.05 -3.20
N PHE A 19 -8.30 29.36 -2.15
CA PHE A 19 -7.14 28.46 -2.27
C PHE A 19 -7.51 27.32 -3.22
N PRO A 20 -6.68 27.03 -4.26
CA PRO A 20 -6.91 25.86 -5.08
C PRO A 20 -6.87 24.63 -4.16
N ARG A 21 -7.99 23.87 -4.11
CA ARG A 21 -7.97 22.55 -3.47
C ARG A 21 -6.96 21.68 -4.18
N PRO A 22 -6.02 21.01 -3.45
CA PRO A 22 -5.18 20.02 -4.07
C PRO A 22 -6.09 19.02 -4.80
N MET A 23 -5.73 18.67 -6.03
CA MET A 23 -6.48 17.67 -6.79
C MET A 23 -6.52 16.38 -5.94
N GLN A 24 -7.72 16.04 -5.49
CA GLN A 24 -7.91 14.82 -4.72
C GLN A 24 -7.73 13.65 -5.67
N GLN A 25 -6.79 12.76 -5.36
CA GLN A 25 -6.55 11.53 -6.10
C GLN A 25 -7.87 10.77 -6.23
N THR A 26 -8.24 10.35 -7.43
CA THR A 26 -9.45 9.56 -7.64
C THR A 26 -9.28 8.16 -7.07
N GLU A 27 -10.40 7.47 -6.76
CA GLU A 27 -10.32 6.06 -6.33
C GLU A 27 -9.65 5.20 -7.39
N ALA A 28 -9.90 5.43 -8.68
CA ALA A 28 -9.26 4.71 -9.78
C ALA A 28 -7.74 4.92 -9.83
N ASP A 29 -7.26 6.13 -9.49
CA ASP A 29 -5.81 6.39 -9.42
C ASP A 29 -5.19 5.73 -8.19
N ALA A 30 -5.91 5.72 -7.07
CA ALA A 30 -5.50 5.05 -5.84
C ALA A 30 -5.46 3.52 -6.03
N GLU A 31 -6.47 2.95 -6.65
CA GLU A 31 -6.52 1.51 -6.97
C GLU A 31 -5.33 1.09 -7.83
N ARG A 32 -5.07 1.81 -8.92
CA ARG A 32 -3.91 1.54 -9.78
C ARG A 32 -2.59 1.62 -9.03
N TYR A 33 -2.42 2.64 -8.18
CA TYR A 33 -1.24 2.79 -7.34
C TYR A 33 -1.06 1.61 -6.38
N ILE A 34 -2.13 1.18 -5.70
CA ILE A 34 -2.11 0.05 -4.78
C ILE A 34 -1.72 -1.23 -5.52
N ILE A 35 -2.39 -1.55 -6.64
CA ILE A 35 -2.10 -2.74 -7.46
C ILE A 35 -0.64 -2.75 -7.93
N GLU A 36 -0.11 -1.59 -8.34
CA GLU A 36 1.29 -1.46 -8.75
C GLU A 36 2.25 -1.73 -7.58
N CYS A 37 1.96 -1.20 -6.39
CA CYS A 37 2.78 -1.41 -5.20
C CYS A 37 2.80 -2.88 -4.75
N GLU A 38 1.65 -3.58 -4.79
CA GLU A 38 1.56 -5.02 -4.51
C GLU A 38 2.44 -5.82 -5.49
N GLY A 39 2.35 -5.50 -6.78
CA GLY A 39 3.23 -6.13 -7.79
C GLY A 39 4.71 -5.86 -7.54
N GLN A 40 5.08 -4.66 -7.09
CA GLN A 40 6.45 -4.31 -6.73
C GLN A 40 6.92 -5.08 -5.49
N TRP A 41 6.05 -5.26 -4.48
CA TRP A 41 6.41 -6.06 -3.31
C TRP A 41 6.69 -7.51 -3.69
N ALA A 42 5.77 -8.16 -4.41
CA ALA A 42 5.98 -9.52 -4.89
C ALA A 42 7.33 -9.67 -5.65
N ALA A 43 7.58 -8.80 -6.63
CA ALA A 43 8.81 -8.83 -7.43
C ALA A 43 10.08 -8.58 -6.60
N SER A 44 9.97 -7.82 -5.51
CA SER A 44 11.09 -7.48 -4.63
C SER A 44 11.67 -8.71 -3.91
N SER A 45 10.83 -9.71 -3.62
CA SER A 45 11.25 -10.96 -2.97
C SER A 45 12.32 -11.70 -3.79
N ALA A 46 12.28 -11.63 -5.11
CA ALA A 46 13.27 -12.27 -5.99
C ALA A 46 14.42 -11.34 -6.38
N SER A 47 14.19 -10.01 -6.43
CA SER A 47 15.21 -9.02 -6.82
C SER A 47 16.07 -8.54 -5.66
N GLY A 48 15.52 -8.51 -4.44
CA GLY A 48 16.15 -7.91 -3.27
C GLY A 48 16.08 -6.37 -3.24
N ASP A 49 15.38 -5.74 -4.19
CA ASP A 49 15.22 -4.28 -4.24
C ASP A 49 14.16 -3.84 -3.22
N THR A 50 14.58 -3.06 -2.25
CA THR A 50 13.72 -2.57 -1.16
C THR A 50 13.17 -1.15 -1.38
N THR A 51 13.47 -0.52 -2.51
CA THR A 51 13.13 0.88 -2.76
C THR A 51 11.62 1.14 -2.67
N ALA A 52 10.83 0.24 -3.24
CA ALA A 52 9.38 0.33 -3.22
C ALA A 52 8.83 0.17 -1.79
N LEU A 53 9.29 -0.85 -1.05
CA LEU A 53 8.86 -1.12 0.33
C LEU A 53 9.12 0.07 1.26
N GLN A 54 10.29 0.70 1.14
CA GLN A 54 10.63 1.87 1.94
C GLN A 54 9.64 3.01 1.75
N ARG A 55 9.03 3.14 0.56
CA ARG A 55 8.09 4.19 0.20
C ARG A 55 6.69 3.90 0.72
N PHE A 56 6.17 2.67 0.51
CA PHE A 56 4.77 2.40 0.78
C PHE A 56 4.49 1.68 2.11
N LEU A 57 5.47 1.04 2.77
CA LEU A 57 5.25 0.55 4.13
C LEU A 57 5.24 1.73 5.12
N ALA A 58 4.21 1.81 5.93
CA ALA A 58 4.12 2.80 7.01
C ALA A 58 5.18 2.52 8.09
N ASP A 59 5.57 3.55 8.84
CA ASP A 59 6.55 3.38 9.93
C ASP A 59 5.98 2.54 11.09
N ASP A 60 4.65 2.51 11.24
CA ASP A 60 3.91 1.68 12.21
C ASP A 60 3.38 0.37 11.59
N PHE A 61 3.93 -0.06 10.45
CA PHE A 61 3.54 -1.29 9.77
C PHE A 61 3.79 -2.53 10.64
N LEU A 62 2.83 -3.47 10.63
CA LEU A 62 2.95 -4.81 11.18
C LEU A 62 2.41 -5.84 10.19
N GLY A 63 3.21 -6.86 9.91
CA GLY A 63 2.84 -8.01 9.10
C GLY A 63 2.81 -9.30 9.91
N VAL A 64 2.11 -10.30 9.36
CA VAL A 64 2.04 -11.68 9.89
C VAL A 64 2.45 -12.62 8.78
N ASP A 65 3.52 -13.36 9.00
CA ASP A 65 4.01 -14.39 8.09
C ASP A 65 3.15 -15.66 8.13
N PRO A 66 3.24 -16.54 7.11
CA PRO A 66 2.48 -17.80 7.08
C PRO A 66 2.69 -18.73 8.27
N ASP A 67 3.81 -18.60 8.98
CA ASP A 67 4.10 -19.39 10.20
C ASP A 67 3.52 -18.74 11.47
N GLY A 68 2.87 -17.58 11.35
CA GLY A 68 2.28 -16.82 12.45
C GLY A 68 3.28 -15.88 13.15
N SER A 69 4.51 -15.78 12.69
CA SER A 69 5.45 -14.79 13.22
C SER A 69 5.06 -13.38 12.78
N MET A 70 5.33 -12.39 13.63
CA MET A 70 5.05 -10.99 13.33
C MET A 70 6.33 -10.27 12.96
N TYR A 71 6.23 -9.37 12.00
CA TYR A 71 7.34 -8.55 11.56
C TYR A 71 6.90 -7.09 11.35
N ASN A 72 7.85 -6.18 11.46
CA ASN A 72 7.66 -4.75 11.20
C ASN A 72 8.31 -4.35 9.86
N LYS A 73 8.29 -3.06 9.54
CA LYS A 73 8.88 -2.51 8.31
C LYS A 73 10.37 -2.88 8.13
N GLU A 74 11.16 -2.80 9.20
CA GLU A 74 12.58 -3.16 9.16
C GLU A 74 12.76 -4.66 8.89
N GLY A 75 11.89 -5.50 9.46
CA GLY A 75 11.85 -6.94 9.21
C GLY A 75 11.56 -7.23 7.74
N ALA A 76 10.51 -6.64 7.18
CA ALA A 76 10.15 -6.77 5.77
C ALA A 76 11.29 -6.36 4.82
N ILE A 77 11.94 -5.21 5.11
CA ILE A 77 13.09 -4.73 4.34
C ILE A 77 14.28 -5.69 4.44
N SER A 78 14.55 -6.23 5.64
CA SER A 78 15.65 -7.18 5.86
C SER A 78 15.41 -8.50 5.13
N GLU A 79 14.19 -9.02 5.19
CA GLU A 79 13.80 -10.25 4.50
C GLU A 79 13.88 -10.07 2.98
N THR A 80 13.34 -8.98 2.44
CA THR A 80 13.45 -8.65 1.01
C THR A 80 14.88 -8.65 0.52
N LYS A 81 15.83 -8.04 1.26
CA LYS A 81 17.27 -8.03 0.89
C LYS A 81 17.85 -9.43 0.78
N THR A 82 17.37 -10.38 1.56
CA THR A 82 17.83 -11.77 1.54
C THR A 82 17.01 -12.64 0.60
N GLY A 83 15.87 -12.19 0.13
CA GLY A 83 14.93 -12.88 -0.73
C GLY A 83 15.53 -13.54 -1.96
N PRO A 84 16.50 -12.92 -2.69
CA PRO A 84 17.18 -13.56 -3.83
C PRO A 84 17.92 -14.86 -3.52
N LYS A 85 18.21 -15.13 -2.25
CA LYS A 85 18.79 -16.42 -1.83
C LYS A 85 17.73 -17.52 -1.79
N THR A 86 16.48 -17.15 -1.56
CA THR A 86 15.34 -18.05 -1.42
C THR A 86 14.54 -18.17 -2.72
N PHE A 87 14.21 -17.04 -3.33
CA PHE A 87 13.30 -16.97 -4.48
C PHE A 87 14.05 -16.87 -5.82
N VAL A 88 13.54 -17.56 -6.81
CA VAL A 88 13.89 -17.40 -8.24
C VAL A 88 12.97 -16.35 -8.85
N SER A 89 11.68 -16.44 -8.53
CA SER A 89 10.65 -15.51 -8.97
C SER A 89 9.54 -15.43 -7.93
N ASN A 90 8.88 -14.27 -7.89
CA ASN A 90 7.61 -14.07 -7.24
C ASN A 90 6.83 -13.01 -8.03
N HIS A 91 5.57 -13.24 -8.28
CA HIS A 91 4.72 -12.33 -9.06
C HIS A 91 3.27 -12.40 -8.62
N THR A 92 2.63 -11.26 -8.60
CA THR A 92 1.21 -11.12 -8.29
C THR A 92 0.36 -11.70 -9.43
N ASN A 93 -0.65 -12.49 -9.08
CA ASN A 93 -1.62 -13.05 -10.03
C ASN A 93 -2.84 -12.15 -10.19
N GLU A 94 -3.42 -11.73 -9.05
CA GLU A 94 -4.62 -10.91 -8.99
C GLU A 94 -4.61 -10.03 -7.75
N VAL A 95 -5.21 -8.86 -7.85
CA VAL A 95 -5.43 -7.93 -6.73
C VAL A 95 -6.84 -7.36 -6.83
N ASN A 96 -7.58 -7.40 -5.72
CA ASN A 96 -8.87 -6.77 -5.57
C ASN A 96 -8.79 -5.72 -4.48
N VAL A 97 -9.10 -4.46 -4.80
CA VAL A 97 -9.03 -3.33 -3.86
C VAL A 97 -10.44 -2.84 -3.55
N ARG A 98 -10.71 -2.62 -2.26
CA ARG A 98 -11.97 -2.03 -1.79
C ARG A 98 -11.67 -0.85 -0.90
N PHE A 99 -12.33 0.28 -1.15
CA PHE A 99 -12.13 1.52 -0.42
C PHE A 99 -13.19 1.76 0.66
N TYR A 100 -12.74 2.26 1.80
CA TYR A 100 -13.54 2.64 2.96
C TYR A 100 -13.06 4.01 3.47
N GLY A 101 -13.33 5.07 2.70
CA GLY A 101 -12.80 6.41 2.96
C GLY A 101 -11.29 6.48 2.75
N ASP A 102 -10.54 6.85 3.79
CA ASP A 102 -9.07 6.90 3.76
C ASP A 102 -8.41 5.55 4.09
N THR A 103 -9.18 4.45 4.06
CA THR A 103 -8.70 3.07 4.21
C THR A 103 -9.03 2.27 2.97
N ALA A 104 -8.13 1.40 2.53
CA ALA A 104 -8.41 0.39 1.53
C ALA A 104 -7.97 -0.99 2.03
N VAL A 105 -8.69 -2.00 1.60
CA VAL A 105 -8.33 -3.41 1.81
C VAL A 105 -8.00 -3.98 0.44
N ALA A 106 -6.75 -4.40 0.26
CA ALA A 106 -6.27 -5.11 -0.91
C ALA A 106 -6.19 -6.61 -0.56
N GLN A 107 -6.76 -7.44 -1.42
CA GLN A 107 -6.68 -8.89 -1.30
C GLN A 107 -6.24 -9.47 -2.64
N GLY A 108 -5.31 -10.41 -2.57
CA GLY A 108 -4.75 -10.96 -3.79
C GLY A 108 -4.08 -12.29 -3.59
N SER A 109 -3.40 -12.71 -4.63
CA SER A 109 -2.54 -13.87 -4.59
C SER A 109 -1.29 -13.64 -5.43
N GLU A 110 -0.23 -14.33 -5.06
CA GLU A 110 1.03 -14.33 -5.78
C GLU A 110 1.59 -15.75 -5.91
N SER A 111 2.29 -16.00 -7.00
CA SER A 111 2.96 -17.28 -7.26
C SER A 111 4.45 -17.12 -7.18
N TRP A 112 5.11 -18.06 -6.52
CA TRP A 112 6.53 -18.03 -6.31
C TRP A 112 7.24 -19.33 -6.75
N GLU A 113 8.52 -19.19 -7.11
CA GLU A 113 9.47 -20.28 -7.29
C GLU A 113 10.64 -20.10 -6.34
N ARG A 114 10.94 -21.13 -5.52
CA ARG A 114 12.11 -21.18 -4.63
C ARG A 114 13.31 -21.82 -5.31
N ARG A 115 14.53 -21.37 -4.99
CA ARG A 115 15.79 -21.91 -5.52
C ARG A 115 16.06 -23.33 -5.05
N SER A 116 15.65 -23.65 -3.83
CA SER A 116 15.86 -24.94 -3.18
C SER A 116 14.74 -25.24 -2.19
N GLY A 117 14.69 -26.46 -1.69
CA GLY A 117 13.67 -26.93 -0.77
C GLY A 117 12.43 -27.47 -1.49
N GLN A 118 11.48 -27.95 -0.70
CA GLN A 118 10.20 -28.47 -1.17
C GLN A 118 9.08 -27.81 -0.35
N PRO A 119 8.00 -27.35 -0.98
CA PRO A 119 7.78 -27.31 -2.43
C PRO A 119 8.66 -26.26 -3.14
N ARG A 120 8.96 -26.50 -4.41
CA ARG A 120 9.69 -25.55 -5.26
C ARG A 120 8.80 -24.43 -5.78
N TYR A 121 7.51 -24.69 -5.89
CA TYR A 121 6.49 -23.77 -6.38
C TYR A 121 5.36 -23.71 -5.37
N GLY A 122 4.77 -22.56 -5.26
CA GLY A 122 3.61 -22.34 -4.40
C GLY A 122 2.97 -21.00 -4.64
N ARG A 123 2.00 -20.70 -3.80
CA ARG A 123 1.22 -19.47 -3.86
C ARG A 123 1.02 -18.93 -2.46
N TYR A 124 1.10 -17.62 -2.32
CA TYR A 124 0.52 -16.91 -1.18
C TYR A 124 -0.84 -16.36 -1.56
N VAL A 125 -1.75 -16.35 -0.59
CA VAL A 125 -2.98 -15.56 -0.60
C VAL A 125 -2.87 -14.59 0.54
N TRP A 126 -3.10 -13.32 0.27
CA TRP A 126 -2.81 -12.28 1.23
C TRP A 126 -3.94 -11.25 1.36
N THR A 127 -3.89 -10.51 2.47
CA THR A 127 -4.79 -9.39 2.77
C THR A 127 -3.99 -8.26 3.39
N ASP A 128 -3.95 -7.13 2.69
CA ASP A 128 -3.24 -5.94 3.11
C ASP A 128 -4.19 -4.79 3.39
N THR A 129 -3.91 -4.07 4.46
CA THR A 129 -4.65 -2.87 4.84
C THR A 129 -3.82 -1.64 4.52
N TRP A 130 -4.39 -0.79 3.67
CA TRP A 130 -3.83 0.47 3.24
C TRP A 130 -4.54 1.64 3.93
N VAL A 131 -3.79 2.66 4.31
CA VAL A 131 -4.33 3.91 4.88
C VAL A 131 -3.75 5.10 4.13
N ARG A 132 -4.60 6.06 3.81
CA ARG A 132 -4.16 7.32 3.23
C ARG A 132 -3.83 8.32 4.34
N ARG A 133 -2.54 8.68 4.47
CA ARG A 133 -2.02 9.67 5.42
C ARG A 133 -1.30 10.77 4.65
N ASP A 134 -1.65 12.02 4.89
CA ASP A 134 -1.05 13.20 4.23
C ASP A 134 -1.04 13.10 2.70
N GLY A 135 -2.11 12.52 2.12
CA GLY A 135 -2.27 12.33 0.69
C GLY A 135 -1.57 11.10 0.10
N ASN A 136 -0.82 10.33 0.89
CA ASN A 136 -0.08 9.15 0.46
C ASN A 136 -0.73 7.86 0.99
N TRP A 137 -0.87 6.86 0.12
CA TRP A 137 -1.31 5.53 0.50
C TRP A 137 -0.13 4.71 1.03
N GLN A 138 -0.30 4.11 2.22
CA GLN A 138 0.71 3.28 2.88
C GLN A 138 0.07 2.02 3.45
N ILE A 139 0.77 0.89 3.41
CA ILE A 139 0.36 -0.35 4.07
C ILE A 139 0.66 -0.23 5.57
N VAL A 140 -0.34 -0.51 6.39
CA VAL A 140 -0.22 -0.53 7.85
C VAL A 140 -0.29 -1.94 8.43
N ALA A 141 -0.91 -2.88 7.70
CA ALA A 141 -1.00 -4.29 8.10
C ALA A 141 -1.01 -5.19 6.88
N ALA A 142 -0.37 -6.36 6.99
CA ALA A 142 -0.35 -7.41 5.97
C ALA A 142 -0.46 -8.78 6.64
N GLU A 143 -1.10 -9.73 5.96
CA GLU A 143 -1.16 -11.12 6.38
C GLU A 143 -1.11 -12.04 5.16
N ASP A 144 -0.20 -13.02 5.21
CA ASP A 144 0.01 -14.01 4.17
C ASP A 144 -0.38 -15.40 4.64
N VAL A 145 -0.99 -16.17 3.72
CA VAL A 145 -1.26 -17.59 3.90
C VAL A 145 -0.59 -18.36 2.77
N GLU A 146 0.33 -19.27 3.10
CA GLU A 146 0.95 -20.15 2.10
C GLU A 146 -0.04 -21.26 1.71
N VAL A 147 -0.32 -21.36 0.41
CA VAL A 147 -1.17 -22.39 -0.16
C VAL A 147 -0.27 -23.39 -0.89
N ALA A 148 -0.25 -24.64 -0.40
CA ALA A 148 0.47 -25.72 -1.08
C ALA A 148 -0.20 -26.01 -2.43
N GLU A 149 0.50 -25.77 -3.54
CA GLU A 149 0.04 -26.19 -4.85
C GLU A 149 0.32 -27.68 -5.06
N LYS A 150 -0.69 -28.40 -5.57
CA LYS A 150 -0.46 -29.75 -6.07
C LYS A 150 0.45 -29.65 -7.28
N ALA A 151 1.52 -30.45 -7.30
CA ALA A 151 2.37 -30.55 -8.48
C ALA A 151 1.50 -30.75 -9.74
N PRO A 152 1.82 -30.09 -10.87
CA PRO A 152 1.07 -30.30 -12.10
C PRO A 152 1.10 -31.80 -12.43
N THR A 153 -0.10 -32.39 -12.55
CA THR A 153 -0.28 -33.76 -13.02
C THR A 153 0.27 -33.85 -14.44
N LYS A 154 1.28 -34.70 -14.63
CA LYS A 154 1.86 -35.00 -15.96
C LYS A 154 0.83 -35.67 -16.85
#